data_b83bf7e76297021989a676bbdd1fc74f
#
_entry.id   b83bf7e76297021989a676bbdd1fc74f
#
_cell.length_a   1.000
_cell.length_b   1.000
_cell.length_c   1.000
_cell.angle_alpha   90.00
_cell.angle_beta   90.00
_cell.angle_gamma   90.00
#
_symmetry.space_group_name_H-M   'P 1'
#
loop_
_entity.id
_entity.type
_entity.pdbx_description
1 polymer ?
#
loop_
_entity_poly.entity_id
_entity_poly.type
_entity_poly.pdbx_seq_one_letter_code
_entity_poly.pdbx_strand_id
1 'polypeptide(L)'
;MIVYPILSTIVFGLWRRVAKAGSWITKVQADSTWKQHPPLQGKVIWMHCASLGEFEMGRPVLEQFMDTHQQWQAVVTFFSPSGYEPRKSYNRATVHYLPIDTPAEVKKWLSYCNPSLAVFVRYDLWPNHINGLRRHRIPTVVMAMSATKSPWYLSRTLPLVRSIFRKAVTTWGVVSDSDAGAISLAGIHSEVLGNPKYDYAAGLVGRDVSEKFLSWKNAQNKPVLLVGSAHASDCDALQGANLANFSVWVVPHEINETKMLGTRLKQHLTGQLHDSTMDEPKATDILMVPEFGILSGLYSLADAVLIGGGWDKSTHNVLEATAQGKVVACGPNWQRIAENHDLVKDGFLYPIESSLHWNNYLLRVGTDEFIQQGMNAQAWMLKQRGASEKIVKVLEEAVQL
;
A
#
# COMPACT_ATOMS: atom_id res chain seq x y z
N MET A 1 -17.22 -4.02 29.59
CA MET A 1 -17.55 -3.20 28.40
C MET A 1 -17.31 -1.70 28.58
N ILE A 2 -17.21 -1.21 29.83
CA ILE A 2 -17.03 0.22 30.16
C ILE A 2 -15.53 0.64 30.15
N VAL A 3 -14.61 -0.29 30.42
CA VAL A 3 -13.18 0.02 30.65
C VAL A 3 -12.47 0.62 29.43
N TYR A 4 -12.60 0.01 28.24
CA TYR A 4 -11.90 0.52 27.05
C TYR A 4 -12.37 1.94 26.61
N PRO A 5 -13.68 2.25 26.54
CA PRO A 5 -14.14 3.61 26.26
C PRO A 5 -13.63 4.68 27.24
N ILE A 6 -13.53 4.36 28.52
CA ILE A 6 -12.96 5.28 29.53
C ILE A 6 -11.45 5.39 29.33
N LEU A 7 -10.74 4.26 29.19
CA LEU A 7 -9.30 4.24 29.00
C LEU A 7 -8.90 4.97 27.72
N SER A 8 -9.59 4.74 26.61
CA SER A 8 -9.33 5.45 25.34
C SER A 8 -9.52 6.96 25.49
N THR A 9 -10.57 7.40 26.18
CA THR A 9 -10.80 8.83 26.45
C THR A 9 -9.66 9.44 27.25
N ILE A 10 -9.18 8.76 28.29
CA ILE A 10 -8.07 9.23 29.12
C ILE A 10 -6.77 9.25 28.32
N VAL A 11 -6.41 8.14 27.66
CA VAL A 11 -5.16 8.02 26.91
C VAL A 11 -5.09 9.03 25.77
N PHE A 12 -6.12 9.13 24.96
CA PHE A 12 -6.15 10.11 23.88
C PHE A 12 -6.23 11.56 24.41
N GLY A 13 -6.92 11.80 25.53
CA GLY A 13 -6.96 13.09 26.19
C GLY A 13 -5.58 13.55 26.67
N LEU A 14 -4.80 12.66 27.27
CA LEU A 14 -3.42 12.95 27.68
C LEU A 14 -2.50 13.13 26.47
N TRP A 15 -2.62 12.25 25.46
CA TRP A 15 -1.79 12.33 24.26
C TRP A 15 -2.03 13.62 23.46
N ARG A 16 -3.27 14.11 23.42
CA ARG A 16 -3.60 15.42 22.83
C ARG A 16 -2.84 16.58 23.48
N ARG A 17 -2.57 16.51 24.80
CA ARG A 17 -1.87 17.58 25.54
C ARG A 17 -0.36 17.60 25.29
N VAL A 18 0.22 16.45 24.95
CA VAL A 18 1.68 16.29 24.75
C VAL A 18 2.07 16.08 23.28
N ALA A 19 1.12 16.01 22.38
CA ALA A 19 1.38 15.76 20.96
C ALA A 19 2.17 16.93 20.35
N LYS A 20 3.29 16.57 19.68
CA LYS A 20 4.09 17.55 18.93
C LYS A 20 3.32 18.02 17.68
N ALA A 21 3.58 19.27 17.27
CA ALA A 21 3.05 19.80 16.01
C ALA A 21 3.43 18.88 14.83
N GLY A 22 2.49 18.61 13.93
CA GLY A 22 2.67 17.70 12.79
C GLY A 22 2.48 16.21 13.11
N SER A 23 2.28 15.82 14.39
CA SER A 23 1.93 14.45 14.74
C SER A 23 0.56 14.08 14.16
N TRP A 24 0.31 12.76 13.98
CA TRP A 24 -0.99 12.25 13.53
C TRP A 24 -2.17 12.89 14.29
N ILE A 25 -2.10 12.95 15.61
CA ILE A 25 -3.20 13.45 16.43
C ILE A 25 -3.48 14.94 16.19
N THR A 26 -2.45 15.75 15.92
CA THR A 26 -2.64 17.17 15.58
C THR A 26 -3.23 17.34 14.18
N LYS A 27 -2.85 16.48 13.23
CA LYS A 27 -3.41 16.45 11.87
C LYS A 27 -4.88 16.02 11.88
N VAL A 28 -5.23 14.98 12.65
CA VAL A 28 -6.63 14.55 12.85
C VAL A 28 -7.48 15.66 13.48
N GLN A 29 -6.89 16.45 14.40
CA GLN A 29 -7.60 17.59 14.99
C GLN A 29 -7.82 18.73 14.01
N ALA A 30 -6.84 18.99 13.13
CA ALA A 30 -6.96 19.98 12.07
C ALA A 30 -7.99 19.57 11.01
N ASP A 31 -8.11 18.27 10.70
CA ASP A 31 -9.14 17.72 9.80
C ASP A 31 -10.48 17.55 10.53
N SER A 32 -10.94 18.62 11.16
CA SER A 32 -12.25 18.64 11.85
C SER A 32 -13.34 19.35 11.07
N THR A 33 -13.07 19.74 9.83
CA THR A 33 -13.97 20.48 8.95
C THR A 33 -15.29 19.74 8.73
N TRP A 34 -15.26 18.42 8.63
CA TRP A 34 -16.44 17.58 8.49
C TRP A 34 -17.46 17.77 9.63
N LYS A 35 -17.02 18.18 10.84
CA LYS A 35 -17.90 18.46 11.99
C LYS A 35 -18.82 19.65 11.79
N GLN A 36 -18.50 20.51 10.84
CA GLN A 36 -19.27 21.72 10.50
C GLN A 36 -20.25 21.48 9.34
N HIS A 37 -20.18 20.31 8.70
CA HIS A 37 -21.06 19.94 7.61
C HIS A 37 -22.25 19.12 8.10
N PRO A 38 -23.40 19.22 7.41
CA PRO A 38 -24.54 18.36 7.69
C PRO A 38 -24.20 16.89 7.41
N PRO A 39 -24.95 15.95 7.99
CA PRO A 39 -24.80 14.54 7.69
C PRO A 39 -24.90 14.25 6.19
N LEU A 40 -24.09 13.33 5.71
CA LEU A 40 -24.18 12.85 4.34
C LEU A 40 -25.56 12.19 4.11
N GLN A 41 -26.12 12.43 2.95
CA GLN A 41 -27.46 11.94 2.59
C GLN A 41 -27.36 10.75 1.63
N GLY A 42 -28.34 9.86 1.69
CA GLY A 42 -28.37 8.68 0.83
C GLY A 42 -27.48 7.54 1.34
N LYS A 43 -27.13 6.62 0.44
CA LYS A 43 -26.29 5.45 0.76
C LYS A 43 -24.81 5.82 0.74
N VAL A 44 -24.10 5.50 1.82
CA VAL A 44 -22.66 5.81 1.97
C VAL A 44 -21.87 4.53 2.23
N ILE A 45 -20.84 4.27 1.45
CA ILE A 45 -19.80 3.31 1.75
C ILE A 45 -18.63 4.03 2.44
N TRP A 46 -18.32 3.61 3.65
CA TRP A 46 -17.14 4.10 4.39
C TRP A 46 -16.04 3.08 4.32
N MET A 47 -14.92 3.40 3.64
CA MET A 47 -13.72 2.57 3.60
C MET A 47 -12.63 3.17 4.49
N HIS A 48 -12.08 2.35 5.38
CA HIS A 48 -10.94 2.74 6.23
C HIS A 48 -9.66 2.00 5.80
N CYS A 49 -8.57 2.78 5.63
CA CYS A 49 -7.23 2.32 5.29
C CYS A 49 -6.21 2.98 6.23
N ALA A 50 -5.32 2.22 6.87
CA ALA A 50 -4.33 2.81 7.76
C ALA A 50 -3.27 3.64 7.00
N SER A 51 -2.96 3.27 5.75
CA SER A 51 -1.87 3.83 4.95
C SER A 51 -2.21 3.90 3.46
N LEU A 52 -1.32 4.53 2.68
CA LEU A 52 -1.42 4.56 1.22
C LEU A 52 -1.46 3.16 0.61
N GLY A 53 -0.58 2.25 1.07
CA GLY A 53 -0.53 0.88 0.52
C GLY A 53 -1.80 0.07 0.78
N GLU A 54 -2.51 0.32 1.87
CA GLU A 54 -3.82 -0.28 2.12
C GLU A 54 -4.91 0.35 1.24
N PHE A 55 -4.84 1.66 1.01
CA PHE A 55 -5.77 2.30 0.08
C PHE A 55 -5.59 1.78 -1.35
N GLU A 56 -4.37 1.67 -1.84
CA GLU A 56 -4.11 1.14 -3.18
C GLU A 56 -4.60 -0.31 -3.33
N MET A 57 -4.56 -1.09 -2.26
CA MET A 57 -5.18 -2.42 -2.20
C MET A 57 -6.72 -2.35 -2.19
N GLY A 58 -7.30 -1.41 -1.44
CA GLY A 58 -8.75 -1.22 -1.35
C GLY A 58 -9.38 -0.51 -2.55
N ARG A 59 -8.59 0.30 -3.26
CA ARG A 59 -9.07 1.17 -4.35
C ARG A 59 -9.77 0.40 -5.47
N PRO A 60 -9.25 -0.70 -6.02
CA PRO A 60 -9.97 -1.45 -7.06
C PRO A 60 -11.35 -1.93 -6.60
N VAL A 61 -11.46 -2.35 -5.34
CA VAL A 61 -12.74 -2.78 -4.74
C VAL A 61 -13.71 -1.60 -4.65
N LEU A 62 -13.23 -0.45 -4.12
CA LEU A 62 -14.05 0.74 -3.98
C LEU A 62 -14.54 1.26 -5.34
N GLU A 63 -13.62 1.38 -6.29
CA GLU A 63 -13.92 1.88 -7.64
C GLU A 63 -14.92 0.97 -8.35
N GLN A 64 -14.72 -0.35 -8.32
CA GLN A 64 -15.63 -1.31 -8.93
C GLN A 64 -17.03 -1.29 -8.26
N PHE A 65 -17.09 -1.19 -6.93
CA PHE A 65 -18.37 -1.04 -6.22
C PHE A 65 -19.09 0.25 -6.61
N MET A 66 -18.36 1.38 -6.68
CA MET A 66 -18.95 2.67 -7.06
C MET A 66 -19.38 2.74 -8.53
N ASP A 67 -18.69 2.02 -9.41
CA ASP A 67 -19.08 1.95 -10.84
C ASP A 67 -20.41 1.24 -11.04
N THR A 68 -20.71 0.22 -10.24
CA THR A 68 -21.97 -0.53 -10.27
C THR A 68 -23.08 0.11 -9.43
N HIS A 69 -22.72 0.99 -8.47
CA HIS A 69 -23.65 1.60 -7.51
C HIS A 69 -23.53 3.13 -7.52
N GLN A 70 -23.81 3.75 -8.66
CA GLN A 70 -23.65 5.20 -8.89
C GLN A 70 -24.44 6.10 -7.93
N GLN A 71 -25.51 5.59 -7.28
CA GLN A 71 -26.28 6.29 -6.27
C GLN A 71 -25.64 6.32 -4.88
N TRP A 72 -24.50 5.62 -4.69
CA TRP A 72 -23.77 5.63 -3.45
C TRP A 72 -22.74 6.76 -3.43
N GLN A 73 -22.43 7.22 -2.22
CA GLN A 73 -21.31 8.12 -1.95
C GLN A 73 -20.21 7.34 -1.24
N ALA A 74 -18.97 7.64 -1.57
CA ALA A 74 -17.82 7.02 -0.91
C ALA A 74 -17.16 7.99 0.07
N VAL A 75 -16.83 7.47 1.24
CA VAL A 75 -15.98 8.13 2.23
C VAL A 75 -14.77 7.25 2.49
N VAL A 76 -13.58 7.82 2.39
CA VAL A 76 -12.32 7.13 2.71
C VAL A 76 -11.68 7.80 3.91
N THR A 77 -11.26 7.00 4.88
CA THR A 77 -10.50 7.51 6.03
C THR A 77 -9.13 6.89 6.10
N PHE A 78 -8.14 7.70 6.48
CA PHE A 78 -6.77 7.28 6.72
C PHE A 78 -6.37 7.45 8.19
N PHE A 79 -5.57 6.50 8.69
CA PHE A 79 -4.90 6.68 9.97
C PHE A 79 -3.61 7.51 9.80
N SER A 80 -2.80 7.22 8.77
CA SER A 80 -1.48 7.82 8.55
C SER A 80 -1.53 8.99 7.56
N PRO A 81 -0.71 10.04 7.79
CA PRO A 81 -0.47 11.08 6.79
C PRO A 81 0.03 10.53 5.45
N SER A 82 0.76 9.42 5.45
CA SER A 82 1.24 8.79 4.21
C SER A 82 0.13 8.36 3.25
N GLY A 83 -1.06 8.08 3.78
CA GLY A 83 -2.25 7.80 2.98
C GLY A 83 -3.03 9.06 2.64
N TYR A 84 -3.29 9.89 3.65
CA TYR A 84 -4.13 11.08 3.52
C TYR A 84 -3.55 12.13 2.56
N GLU A 85 -2.31 12.55 2.79
CA GLU A 85 -1.72 13.67 2.05
C GLU A 85 -1.70 13.44 0.52
N PRO A 86 -1.29 12.25 0.02
CA PRO A 86 -1.33 11.98 -1.42
C PRO A 86 -2.73 11.77 -1.99
N ARG A 87 -3.73 11.52 -1.15
CA ARG A 87 -5.09 11.13 -1.59
C ARG A 87 -6.19 12.08 -1.13
N LYS A 88 -5.88 13.18 -0.43
CA LYS A 88 -6.88 14.16 0.03
C LYS A 88 -7.73 14.78 -1.09
N SER A 89 -7.22 14.79 -2.31
CA SER A 89 -7.93 15.26 -3.51
C SER A 89 -8.44 14.12 -4.39
N TYR A 90 -8.62 12.90 -3.84
CA TYR A 90 -9.15 11.78 -4.60
C TYR A 90 -10.62 12.05 -4.98
N ASN A 91 -10.89 12.12 -6.29
CA ASN A 91 -12.14 12.64 -6.84
C ASN A 91 -13.35 11.69 -6.74
N ARG A 92 -13.13 10.43 -6.36
CA ARG A 92 -14.20 9.42 -6.26
C ARG A 92 -14.71 9.21 -4.84
N ALA A 93 -14.12 9.89 -3.84
CA ALA A 93 -14.54 9.79 -2.45
C ALA A 93 -14.24 11.08 -1.68
N THR A 94 -15.02 11.36 -0.64
CA THR A 94 -14.64 12.34 0.38
C THR A 94 -13.59 11.72 1.29
N VAL A 95 -12.45 12.41 1.46
CA VAL A 95 -11.29 11.85 2.17
C VAL A 95 -11.05 12.59 3.49
N HIS A 96 -10.89 11.82 4.56
CA HIS A 96 -10.66 12.32 5.92
C HIS A 96 -9.59 11.51 6.65
N TYR A 97 -9.05 12.08 7.73
CA TYR A 97 -8.40 11.27 8.76
C TYR A 97 -9.44 10.49 9.56
N LEU A 98 -9.10 9.28 10.00
CA LEU A 98 -9.94 8.54 10.94
C LEU A 98 -10.07 9.34 12.24
N PRO A 99 -11.27 9.67 12.69
CA PRO A 99 -11.47 10.33 13.97
C PRO A 99 -10.91 9.52 15.14
N ILE A 100 -10.46 10.21 16.17
CA ILE A 100 -9.89 9.57 17.36
C ILE A 100 -10.90 8.60 17.97
N ASP A 101 -10.44 7.38 18.33
CA ASP A 101 -11.29 6.29 18.82
C ASP A 101 -11.79 6.52 20.27
N THR A 102 -12.54 7.61 20.47
CA THR A 102 -13.29 7.87 21.69
C THR A 102 -14.81 7.80 21.42
N PRO A 103 -15.63 7.43 22.41
CA PRO A 103 -17.07 7.32 22.21
C PRO A 103 -17.71 8.60 21.66
N ALA A 104 -17.23 9.76 22.09
CA ALA A 104 -17.77 11.06 21.68
C ALA A 104 -17.44 11.37 20.20
N GLU A 105 -16.17 11.19 19.79
CA GLU A 105 -15.74 11.44 18.42
C GLU A 105 -16.36 10.43 17.44
N VAL A 106 -16.42 9.14 17.84
CA VAL A 106 -17.08 8.10 17.03
C VAL A 106 -18.56 8.39 16.85
N LYS A 107 -19.27 8.84 17.90
CA LYS A 107 -20.69 9.23 17.77
C LYS A 107 -20.87 10.37 16.77
N LYS A 108 -20.03 11.42 16.84
CA LYS A 108 -20.07 12.55 15.90
C LYS A 108 -19.78 12.09 14.47
N TRP A 109 -18.77 11.25 14.33
CA TRP A 109 -18.37 10.71 13.02
C TRP A 109 -19.49 9.90 12.36
N LEU A 110 -20.07 8.96 13.10
CA LEU A 110 -21.18 8.14 12.58
C LEU A 110 -22.41 8.97 12.27
N SER A 111 -22.66 10.05 13.03
CA SER A 111 -23.75 10.98 12.74
C SER A 111 -23.49 11.82 11.48
N TYR A 112 -22.22 12.15 11.17
CA TYR A 112 -21.84 12.86 9.94
C TYR A 112 -21.78 11.92 8.73
N CYS A 113 -20.98 10.86 8.83
CA CYS A 113 -20.73 9.92 7.74
C CYS A 113 -21.96 9.10 7.38
N ASN A 114 -22.81 8.80 8.36
CA ASN A 114 -24.05 8.03 8.22
C ASN A 114 -23.90 6.80 7.31
N PRO A 115 -22.89 5.92 7.54
CA PRO A 115 -22.56 4.88 6.59
C PRO A 115 -23.65 3.80 6.51
N SER A 116 -23.98 3.38 5.30
CA SER A 116 -24.81 2.21 5.03
C SER A 116 -24.01 0.91 4.98
N LEU A 117 -22.69 1.03 4.79
CA LEU A 117 -21.71 -0.06 4.75
C LEU A 117 -20.35 0.46 5.22
N ALA A 118 -19.66 -0.30 6.06
CA ALA A 118 -18.29 0.00 6.47
C ALA A 118 -17.34 -1.09 6.02
N VAL A 119 -16.22 -0.70 5.41
CA VAL A 119 -15.17 -1.60 4.92
C VAL A 119 -13.85 -1.23 5.56
N PHE A 120 -13.17 -2.20 6.16
CA PHE A 120 -11.86 -2.02 6.76
C PHE A 120 -10.83 -2.86 6.00
N VAL A 121 -9.77 -2.19 5.56
CA VAL A 121 -8.68 -2.87 4.84
C VAL A 121 -7.67 -3.40 5.86
N ARG A 122 -7.44 -4.71 5.86
CA ARG A 122 -6.51 -5.44 6.75
C ARG A 122 -6.91 -5.41 8.23
N TYR A 123 -6.08 -4.78 9.09
CA TYR A 123 -6.16 -5.02 10.55
C TYR A 123 -6.43 -3.76 11.37
N ASP A 124 -6.57 -2.59 10.75
CA ASP A 124 -6.68 -1.33 11.52
C ASP A 124 -8.11 -1.11 12.02
N LEU A 125 -8.50 -1.97 12.97
CA LEU A 125 -9.82 -1.97 13.58
C LEU A 125 -9.76 -1.35 14.98
N TRP A 126 -10.61 -0.37 15.21
CA TRP A 126 -10.66 0.41 16.45
C TRP A 126 -11.94 0.09 17.25
N PRO A 127 -11.82 -0.32 18.54
CA PRO A 127 -12.94 -0.88 19.29
C PRO A 127 -14.17 0.02 19.42
N ASN A 128 -14.00 1.35 19.59
CA ASN A 128 -15.17 2.24 19.70
C ASN A 128 -15.85 2.42 18.33
N HIS A 129 -15.09 2.55 17.23
CA HIS A 129 -15.63 2.59 15.86
C HIS A 129 -16.42 1.31 15.56
N ILE A 130 -15.80 0.17 15.77
CA ILE A 130 -16.43 -1.15 15.53
C ILE A 130 -17.68 -1.35 16.41
N ASN A 131 -17.61 -0.98 17.69
CA ASN A 131 -18.79 -1.06 18.56
C ASN A 131 -19.88 -0.04 18.19
N GLY A 132 -19.49 1.12 17.69
CA GLY A 132 -20.40 2.13 17.16
C GLY A 132 -21.18 1.60 15.95
N LEU A 133 -20.50 1.06 14.96
CA LEU A 133 -21.10 0.42 13.77
C LEU A 133 -22.08 -0.68 14.17
N ARG A 134 -21.66 -1.57 15.08
CA ARG A 134 -22.54 -2.63 15.61
C ARG A 134 -23.82 -2.08 16.25
N ARG A 135 -23.71 -1.02 17.07
CA ARG A 135 -24.89 -0.41 17.74
C ARG A 135 -25.88 0.19 16.75
N HIS A 136 -25.39 0.72 15.65
CA HIS A 136 -26.21 1.28 14.57
C HIS A 136 -26.62 0.21 13.53
N ARG A 137 -26.25 -1.07 13.75
CA ARG A 137 -26.54 -2.19 12.86
C ARG A 137 -26.00 -1.99 11.44
N ILE A 138 -24.84 -1.31 11.31
CA ILE A 138 -24.20 -1.06 10.02
C ILE A 138 -23.38 -2.31 9.65
N PRO A 139 -23.65 -2.91 8.49
CA PRO A 139 -22.82 -4.01 7.98
C PRO A 139 -21.35 -3.59 7.92
N THR A 140 -20.48 -4.45 8.41
CA THR A 140 -19.05 -4.17 8.52
C THR A 140 -18.25 -5.31 7.93
N VAL A 141 -17.49 -5.05 6.88
CA VAL A 141 -16.66 -6.02 6.18
C VAL A 141 -15.19 -5.71 6.41
N VAL A 142 -14.43 -6.70 6.83
CA VAL A 142 -12.97 -6.65 6.83
C VAL A 142 -12.48 -7.35 5.58
N MET A 143 -11.58 -6.74 4.82
CA MET A 143 -11.03 -7.32 3.60
C MET A 143 -9.51 -7.47 3.65
N ALA A 144 -8.99 -8.44 2.89
CA ALA A 144 -7.56 -8.68 2.71
C ALA A 144 -6.78 -8.87 4.03
N MET A 145 -7.43 -9.48 5.04
CA MET A 145 -6.77 -9.78 6.30
C MET A 145 -5.80 -10.94 6.12
N SER A 146 -4.56 -10.76 6.62
CA SER A 146 -3.56 -11.82 6.71
C SER A 146 -3.23 -12.08 8.17
N ALA A 147 -3.23 -13.33 8.58
CA ALA A 147 -3.10 -13.72 9.99
C ALA A 147 -1.66 -14.04 10.41
N THR A 148 -0.65 -13.70 9.62
CA THR A 148 0.76 -13.90 10.00
C THR A 148 1.10 -13.30 11.37
N LYS A 149 0.32 -12.31 11.84
CA LYS A 149 0.30 -11.83 13.23
C LYS A 149 -1.14 -11.61 13.64
N SER A 150 -1.63 -12.45 14.57
CA SER A 150 -2.97 -12.24 15.14
C SER A 150 -3.06 -10.84 15.77
N PRO A 151 -3.99 -9.98 15.33
CA PRO A 151 -4.16 -8.67 15.91
C PRO A 151 -4.49 -8.75 17.40
N TRP A 152 -4.03 -7.76 18.17
CA TRP A 152 -4.21 -7.71 19.63
C TRP A 152 -5.67 -7.83 20.06
N TYR A 153 -6.60 -7.29 19.29
CA TYR A 153 -8.04 -7.33 19.57
C TYR A 153 -8.66 -8.72 19.39
N LEU A 154 -7.98 -9.66 18.74
CA LEU A 154 -8.36 -11.07 18.64
C LEU A 154 -7.71 -11.93 19.72
N SER A 155 -6.87 -11.35 20.58
CA SER A 155 -6.16 -12.08 21.64
C SER A 155 -7.15 -12.79 22.59
N ARG A 156 -6.79 -14.01 22.99
CA ARG A 156 -7.51 -14.77 24.02
C ARG A 156 -7.48 -14.10 25.40
N THR A 157 -6.47 -13.26 25.65
CA THR A 157 -6.33 -12.52 26.91
C THR A 157 -7.31 -11.35 27.03
N LEU A 158 -7.98 -10.95 25.95
CA LEU A 158 -8.95 -9.86 25.88
C LEU A 158 -10.34 -10.34 25.42
N PRO A 159 -11.01 -11.25 26.15
CA PRO A 159 -12.21 -11.93 25.69
C PRO A 159 -13.38 -10.97 25.41
N LEU A 160 -13.50 -9.89 26.17
CA LEU A 160 -14.56 -8.89 25.97
C LEU A 160 -14.34 -8.10 24.67
N VAL A 161 -13.10 -7.67 24.39
CA VAL A 161 -12.74 -6.98 23.17
C VAL A 161 -12.99 -7.89 21.97
N ARG A 162 -12.43 -9.11 22.02
CA ARG A 162 -12.63 -10.11 20.97
C ARG A 162 -14.12 -10.36 20.68
N SER A 163 -14.97 -10.43 21.72
CA SER A 163 -16.41 -10.62 21.55
C SER A 163 -17.07 -9.45 20.81
N ILE A 164 -16.61 -8.20 21.00
CA ILE A 164 -17.10 -7.04 20.25
C ILE A 164 -16.84 -7.23 18.76
N PHE A 165 -15.61 -7.53 18.39
CA PHE A 165 -15.21 -7.70 16.99
C PHE A 165 -15.92 -8.87 16.32
N ARG A 166 -16.02 -10.01 16.99
CA ARG A 166 -16.74 -11.18 16.47
C ARG A 166 -18.22 -10.90 16.18
N LYS A 167 -18.86 -10.04 16.97
CA LYS A 167 -20.29 -9.71 16.84
C LYS A 167 -20.57 -8.53 15.94
N ALA A 168 -19.57 -7.71 15.68
CA ALA A 168 -19.71 -6.46 14.95
C ALA A 168 -19.36 -6.60 13.47
N VAL A 169 -18.33 -7.40 13.17
CA VAL A 169 -17.90 -7.62 11.80
C VAL A 169 -18.78 -8.68 11.16
N THR A 170 -19.46 -8.29 10.09
CA THR A 170 -20.40 -9.15 9.32
C THR A 170 -19.61 -10.22 8.57
N THR A 171 -18.56 -9.80 7.84
CA THR A 171 -17.71 -10.70 7.07
C THR A 171 -16.24 -10.42 7.30
N TRP A 172 -15.47 -11.48 7.53
CA TRP A 172 -14.03 -11.46 7.66
C TRP A 172 -13.41 -12.05 6.39
N GLY A 173 -13.01 -11.19 5.45
CA GLY A 173 -12.33 -11.58 4.22
C GLY A 173 -10.83 -11.71 4.45
N VAL A 174 -10.30 -12.92 4.25
CA VAL A 174 -8.87 -13.24 4.41
C VAL A 174 -8.21 -13.50 3.06
N VAL A 175 -6.87 -13.43 3.05
CA VAL A 175 -6.09 -13.61 1.84
C VAL A 175 -5.99 -15.09 1.44
N SER A 176 -5.79 -16.00 2.39
CA SER A 176 -5.49 -17.42 2.14
C SER A 176 -6.17 -18.37 3.12
N ASP A 177 -6.17 -19.66 2.79
CA ASP A 177 -6.66 -20.73 3.68
C ASP A 177 -5.86 -20.80 4.99
N SER A 178 -4.56 -20.54 4.96
CA SER A 178 -3.73 -20.47 6.16
C SER A 178 -4.16 -19.31 7.08
N ASP A 179 -4.54 -18.16 6.52
CA ASP A 179 -5.09 -17.03 7.27
C ASP A 179 -6.45 -17.38 7.88
N ALA A 180 -7.32 -18.07 7.12
CA ALA A 180 -8.61 -18.54 7.62
C ALA A 180 -8.42 -19.51 8.80
N GLY A 181 -7.50 -20.46 8.68
CA GLY A 181 -7.13 -21.37 9.77
C GLY A 181 -6.64 -20.64 11.02
N ALA A 182 -5.80 -19.63 10.85
CA ALA A 182 -5.25 -18.87 11.97
C ALA A 182 -6.30 -18.04 12.73
N ILE A 183 -7.26 -17.40 12.03
CA ILE A 183 -8.31 -16.63 12.72
C ILE A 183 -9.45 -17.51 13.23
N SER A 184 -9.63 -18.72 12.70
CA SER A 184 -10.58 -19.70 13.24
C SER A 184 -10.25 -20.07 14.69
N LEU A 185 -8.96 -20.04 15.06
CA LEU A 185 -8.51 -20.22 16.46
C LEU A 185 -9.04 -19.14 17.40
N ALA A 186 -9.39 -17.98 16.89
CA ALA A 186 -10.09 -16.92 17.65
C ALA A 186 -11.61 -17.12 17.66
N GLY A 187 -12.13 -18.20 17.07
CA GLY A 187 -13.55 -18.50 16.94
C GLY A 187 -14.25 -17.56 15.94
N ILE A 188 -13.55 -17.12 14.90
CA ILE A 188 -14.06 -16.27 13.82
C ILE A 188 -14.19 -17.14 12.57
N HIS A 189 -15.37 -17.11 11.98
CA HIS A 189 -15.58 -17.63 10.63
C HIS A 189 -15.13 -16.58 9.62
N SER A 190 -14.40 -17.00 8.59
CA SER A 190 -13.88 -16.09 7.56
C SER A 190 -14.00 -16.71 6.17
N GLU A 191 -13.97 -15.85 5.17
CA GLU A 191 -14.03 -16.22 3.77
C GLU A 191 -12.68 -15.93 3.09
N VAL A 192 -12.19 -16.86 2.28
CA VAL A 192 -10.95 -16.67 1.50
C VAL A 192 -11.30 -15.90 0.23
N LEU A 193 -11.05 -14.61 0.27
CA LEU A 193 -11.36 -13.70 -0.83
C LEU A 193 -10.15 -13.35 -1.71
N GLY A 194 -8.93 -13.64 -1.21
CA GLY A 194 -7.69 -13.34 -1.91
C GLY A 194 -7.10 -11.96 -1.57
N ASN A 195 -6.11 -11.55 -2.35
CA ASN A 195 -5.36 -10.30 -2.13
C ASN A 195 -5.59 -9.31 -3.27
N PRO A 196 -6.35 -8.22 -3.04
CA PRO A 196 -6.63 -7.22 -4.07
C PRO A 196 -5.41 -6.43 -4.56
N LYS A 197 -4.25 -6.59 -3.93
CA LYS A 197 -2.99 -6.03 -4.46
C LYS A 197 -2.66 -6.54 -5.86
N TYR A 198 -3.04 -7.78 -6.17
CA TYR A 198 -2.83 -8.35 -7.51
C TYR A 198 -3.73 -7.68 -8.54
N ASP A 199 -4.98 -7.39 -8.18
CA ASP A 199 -5.90 -6.66 -9.05
C ASP A 199 -5.42 -5.23 -9.27
N TYR A 200 -4.94 -4.56 -8.21
CA TYR A 200 -4.35 -3.24 -8.29
C TYR A 200 -3.13 -3.23 -9.24
N ALA A 201 -2.17 -4.13 -9.02
CA ALA A 201 -0.95 -4.21 -9.84
C ALA A 201 -1.29 -4.54 -11.31
N ALA A 202 -2.25 -5.42 -11.54
CA ALA A 202 -2.73 -5.75 -12.89
C ALA A 202 -3.37 -4.56 -13.60
N GLY A 203 -4.10 -3.71 -12.87
CA GLY A 203 -4.68 -2.47 -13.40
C GLY A 203 -3.65 -1.40 -13.78
N LEU A 204 -2.37 -1.60 -13.46
CA LEU A 204 -1.27 -0.72 -13.87
C LEU A 204 -0.62 -1.15 -15.19
N VAL A 205 -0.89 -2.36 -15.66
CA VAL A 205 -0.34 -2.87 -16.94
C VAL A 205 -0.89 -2.05 -18.09
N GLY A 206 0.02 -1.62 -18.99
CA GLY A 206 -0.35 -0.84 -20.17
C GLY A 206 -0.75 0.62 -19.90
N ARG A 207 -0.50 1.13 -18.69
CA ARG A 207 -0.66 2.57 -18.45
C ARG A 207 0.32 3.39 -19.25
N ASP A 208 -0.16 4.51 -19.78
CA ASP A 208 0.65 5.44 -20.55
C ASP A 208 1.82 5.97 -19.70
N VAL A 209 2.99 5.93 -20.31
CA VAL A 209 4.19 6.60 -19.81
C VAL A 209 4.25 7.99 -20.42
N SER A 210 4.59 8.99 -19.61
CA SER A 210 4.69 10.35 -20.15
C SER A 210 5.78 10.43 -21.23
N GLU A 211 5.53 11.22 -22.26
CA GLU A 211 6.44 11.52 -23.37
C GLU A 211 7.85 11.93 -22.89
N LYS A 212 7.92 12.64 -21.77
CA LYS A 212 9.15 13.02 -21.09
C LYS A 212 10.03 11.81 -20.78
N PHE A 213 9.47 10.76 -20.14
CA PHE A 213 10.26 9.58 -19.76
C PHE A 213 10.54 8.64 -20.92
N LEU A 214 9.68 8.61 -21.94
CA LEU A 214 10.00 7.97 -23.21
C LEU A 214 11.21 8.64 -23.86
N SER A 215 11.27 9.98 -23.88
CA SER A 215 12.40 10.73 -24.40
C SER A 215 13.69 10.46 -23.63
N TRP A 216 13.62 10.39 -22.28
CA TRP A 216 14.78 9.98 -21.47
C TRP A 216 15.23 8.55 -21.81
N LYS A 217 14.31 7.59 -21.96
CA LYS A 217 14.64 6.20 -22.33
C LYS A 217 15.28 6.13 -23.71
N ASN A 218 14.71 6.80 -24.69
CA ASN A 218 15.21 6.79 -26.07
C ASN A 218 16.59 7.43 -26.21
N ALA A 219 16.95 8.35 -25.32
CA ALA A 219 18.27 8.95 -25.29
C ALA A 219 19.36 8.04 -24.69
N GLN A 220 19.00 6.91 -24.06
CA GLN A 220 19.97 6.01 -23.43
C GLN A 220 20.58 5.04 -24.44
N ASN A 221 21.91 4.86 -24.34
CA ASN A 221 22.69 3.84 -25.07
C ASN A 221 23.00 2.62 -24.20
N LYS A 222 22.61 2.66 -22.92
CA LYS A 222 22.82 1.61 -21.92
C LYS A 222 21.46 1.11 -21.43
N PRO A 223 21.36 -0.16 -21.01
CA PRO A 223 20.17 -0.64 -20.33
C PRO A 223 19.92 0.18 -19.04
N VAL A 224 18.64 0.33 -18.70
CA VAL A 224 18.19 1.11 -17.53
C VAL A 224 17.98 0.19 -16.35
N LEU A 225 18.73 0.44 -15.27
CA LEU A 225 18.43 -0.08 -13.93
C LEU A 225 17.57 0.96 -13.19
N LEU A 226 16.32 0.63 -12.94
CA LEU A 226 15.41 1.47 -12.17
C LEU A 226 15.41 1.07 -10.69
N VAL A 227 15.78 2.01 -9.81
CA VAL A 227 15.70 1.87 -8.36
C VAL A 227 14.43 2.55 -7.89
N GLY A 228 13.38 1.78 -7.60
CA GLY A 228 12.06 2.28 -7.22
C GLY A 228 11.89 2.37 -5.71
N SER A 229 11.28 3.44 -5.22
CA SER A 229 11.09 3.74 -3.80
C SER A 229 12.39 3.68 -2.99
N ALA A 230 13.41 4.34 -3.49
CA ALA A 230 14.77 4.29 -2.95
C ALA A 230 14.91 5.00 -1.60
N HIS A 231 15.65 4.38 -0.68
CA HIS A 231 16.17 4.94 0.56
C HIS A 231 17.71 5.08 0.50
N ALA A 232 18.27 5.70 1.52
CA ALA A 232 19.72 5.87 1.62
C ALA A 232 20.49 4.54 1.58
N SER A 233 20.01 3.54 2.32
CA SER A 233 20.59 2.19 2.39
C SER A 233 20.57 1.46 1.03
N ASP A 234 19.55 1.70 0.22
CA ASP A 234 19.47 1.14 -1.13
C ASP A 234 20.53 1.76 -2.05
N CYS A 235 20.74 3.09 -1.94
CA CYS A 235 21.82 3.79 -2.67
C CYS A 235 23.22 3.29 -2.24
N ASP A 236 23.43 3.06 -0.94
CA ASP A 236 24.68 2.53 -0.43
C ASP A 236 24.96 1.09 -0.94
N ALA A 237 23.93 0.28 -1.08
CA ALA A 237 24.03 -1.08 -1.59
C ALA A 237 24.45 -1.16 -3.07
N LEU A 238 24.24 -0.09 -3.85
CA LEU A 238 24.70 -0.02 -5.24
C LEU A 238 26.23 -0.01 -5.37
N GLN A 239 26.96 0.33 -4.30
CA GLN A 239 28.44 0.24 -4.30
C GLN A 239 28.95 -1.17 -4.61
N GLY A 240 28.20 -2.21 -4.25
CA GLY A 240 28.55 -3.60 -4.53
C GLY A 240 28.27 -4.07 -5.96
N ALA A 241 27.66 -3.23 -6.81
CA ALA A 241 27.21 -3.57 -8.15
C ALA A 241 28.14 -3.02 -9.23
N ASN A 242 28.42 -3.80 -10.27
CA ASN A 242 29.13 -3.29 -11.45
C ASN A 242 28.12 -2.63 -12.41
N LEU A 243 27.94 -1.32 -12.28
CA LEU A 243 26.95 -0.53 -13.01
C LEU A 243 27.53 0.28 -14.17
N ALA A 244 28.79 0.07 -14.56
CA ALA A 244 29.45 0.82 -15.63
C ALA A 244 28.68 0.79 -16.98
N ASN A 245 27.99 -0.31 -17.25
CA ASN A 245 27.19 -0.53 -18.45
C ASN A 245 25.70 -0.23 -18.29
N PHE A 246 25.29 0.40 -17.20
CA PHE A 246 23.89 0.74 -16.95
C PHE A 246 23.68 2.25 -16.83
N SER A 247 22.50 2.73 -17.22
CA SER A 247 21.95 4.00 -16.79
C SER A 247 21.09 3.74 -15.55
N VAL A 248 21.43 4.36 -14.42
CA VAL A 248 20.76 4.12 -13.13
C VAL A 248 19.74 5.21 -12.89
N TRP A 249 18.46 4.83 -12.90
CA TRP A 249 17.35 5.75 -12.61
C TRP A 249 16.87 5.55 -11.19
N VAL A 250 16.79 6.60 -10.39
CA VAL A 250 16.46 6.51 -8.96
C VAL A 250 15.23 7.34 -8.66
N VAL A 251 14.17 6.67 -8.21
CA VAL A 251 12.94 7.28 -7.72
C VAL A 251 12.94 7.24 -6.20
N PRO A 252 13.06 8.38 -5.50
CA PRO A 252 13.06 8.45 -4.05
C PRO A 252 11.77 7.91 -3.44
N HIS A 253 11.84 7.27 -2.27
CA HIS A 253 10.63 6.94 -1.49
C HIS A 253 9.95 8.21 -0.99
N GLU A 254 10.74 9.15 -0.48
CA GLU A 254 10.29 10.49 -0.06
C GLU A 254 10.99 11.56 -0.91
N ILE A 255 10.23 12.44 -1.58
CA ILE A 255 10.80 13.48 -2.47
C ILE A 255 11.75 14.43 -1.71
N ASN A 256 11.48 14.69 -0.43
CA ASN A 256 12.35 15.53 0.41
C ASN A 256 13.75 14.94 0.64
N GLU A 257 13.96 13.65 0.39
CA GLU A 257 15.27 12.98 0.50
C GLU A 257 16.14 13.09 -0.77
N THR A 258 15.62 13.66 -1.85
CA THR A 258 16.28 13.74 -3.17
C THR A 258 17.74 14.22 -3.09
N LYS A 259 18.00 15.30 -2.36
CA LYS A 259 19.37 15.86 -2.21
C LYS A 259 20.31 14.92 -1.48
N MET A 260 19.82 14.26 -0.44
CA MET A 260 20.60 13.30 0.35
C MET A 260 20.93 12.06 -0.49
N LEU A 261 19.94 11.50 -1.20
CA LEU A 261 20.15 10.37 -2.10
C LEU A 261 21.12 10.72 -3.24
N GLY A 262 20.99 11.91 -3.85
CA GLY A 262 21.91 12.39 -4.88
C GLY A 262 23.35 12.49 -4.39
N THR A 263 23.58 12.90 -3.15
CA THR A 263 24.90 12.92 -2.52
C THR A 263 25.46 11.52 -2.36
N ARG A 264 24.67 10.56 -1.88
CA ARG A 264 25.04 9.14 -1.72
C ARG A 264 25.39 8.49 -3.06
N LEU A 265 24.55 8.70 -4.08
CA LEU A 265 24.81 8.15 -5.41
C LEU A 265 26.14 8.63 -5.98
N LYS A 266 26.49 9.92 -5.83
CA LYS A 266 27.78 10.48 -6.26
C LYS A 266 28.98 9.91 -5.50
N GLN A 267 28.81 9.39 -4.29
CA GLN A 267 29.87 8.74 -3.50
C GLN A 267 30.14 7.31 -3.99
N HIS A 268 29.13 6.62 -4.49
CA HIS A 268 29.20 5.19 -4.82
C HIS A 268 29.24 4.91 -6.32
N LEU A 269 28.72 5.81 -7.14
CA LEU A 269 28.63 5.64 -8.58
C LEU A 269 29.48 6.70 -9.29
N THR A 270 30.13 6.28 -10.37
CA THR A 270 30.82 7.17 -11.31
C THR A 270 29.85 7.68 -12.37
N GLY A 271 30.06 8.91 -12.84
CA GLY A 271 29.25 9.50 -13.90
C GLY A 271 28.47 10.75 -13.48
N GLN A 272 27.77 11.32 -14.44
CA GLN A 272 26.98 12.53 -14.22
C GLN A 272 25.60 12.20 -13.70
N LEU A 273 25.20 12.89 -12.62
CA LEU A 273 23.85 12.84 -12.07
C LEU A 273 23.03 13.99 -12.63
N HIS A 274 21.91 13.64 -13.26
CA HIS A 274 20.89 14.56 -13.77
C HIS A 274 19.60 14.42 -12.96
N ASP A 275 18.79 15.48 -12.97
CA ASP A 275 17.48 15.53 -12.33
C ASP A 275 16.39 15.68 -13.38
N SER A 276 15.45 14.77 -13.44
CA SER A 276 14.38 14.76 -14.46
C SER A 276 13.48 15.98 -14.42
N THR A 277 13.46 16.75 -13.34
CA THR A 277 12.66 17.97 -13.20
C THR A 277 13.39 19.23 -13.64
N MET A 278 14.72 19.14 -13.78
CA MET A 278 15.59 20.30 -14.07
C MET A 278 16.34 20.18 -15.40
N ASP A 279 16.57 18.95 -15.85
CA ASP A 279 17.37 18.66 -17.06
C ASP A 279 16.50 18.19 -18.22
N GLU A 280 16.99 18.46 -19.44
CA GLU A 280 16.40 17.92 -20.66
C GLU A 280 16.86 16.49 -20.93
N PRO A 281 16.04 15.66 -21.61
CA PRO A 281 16.37 14.28 -21.94
C PRO A 281 17.68 14.14 -22.72
N LYS A 282 18.61 13.33 -22.20
CA LYS A 282 19.92 13.02 -22.79
C LYS A 282 20.46 11.69 -22.26
N ALA A 283 21.49 11.17 -22.90
CA ALA A 283 22.21 10.02 -22.35
C ALA A 283 22.81 10.38 -20.98
N THR A 284 22.58 9.56 -19.98
CA THR A 284 23.01 9.82 -18.62
C THR A 284 23.41 8.54 -17.90
N ASP A 285 24.40 8.64 -16.99
CA ASP A 285 24.77 7.56 -16.12
C ASP A 285 23.82 7.42 -14.93
N ILE A 286 23.39 8.54 -14.34
CA ILE A 286 22.50 8.56 -13.18
C ILE A 286 21.40 9.59 -13.42
N LEU A 287 20.13 9.15 -13.34
CA LEU A 287 18.96 10.01 -13.39
C LEU A 287 18.20 9.96 -12.06
N MET A 288 18.14 11.07 -11.35
CA MET A 288 17.23 11.27 -10.23
C MET A 288 15.85 11.64 -10.74
N VAL A 289 14.82 10.96 -10.26
CA VAL A 289 13.43 11.19 -10.67
C VAL A 289 12.56 11.51 -9.45
N PRO A 290 12.59 12.76 -8.96
CA PRO A 290 11.88 13.15 -7.74
C PRO A 290 10.43 13.54 -8.03
N GLU A 291 9.69 12.66 -8.68
CA GLU A 291 8.30 12.86 -9.07
C GLU A 291 7.39 11.81 -8.45
N PHE A 292 6.20 12.22 -8.02
CA PHE A 292 5.25 11.34 -7.35
C PHE A 292 4.27 10.70 -8.34
N GLY A 293 3.95 9.40 -8.11
CA GLY A 293 2.89 8.71 -8.85
C GLY A 293 3.27 8.19 -10.24
N ILE A 294 4.55 8.33 -10.64
CA ILE A 294 5.04 7.95 -11.98
C ILE A 294 5.70 6.58 -12.02
N LEU A 295 6.06 6.03 -10.85
CA LEU A 295 6.92 4.85 -10.72
C LEU A 295 6.34 3.62 -11.45
N SER A 296 5.03 3.41 -11.36
CA SER A 296 4.36 2.30 -12.03
C SER A 296 4.52 2.30 -13.56
N GLY A 297 4.54 3.49 -14.18
CA GLY A 297 4.82 3.64 -15.61
C GLY A 297 6.29 3.41 -15.94
N LEU A 298 7.21 3.88 -15.08
CA LEU A 298 8.65 3.73 -15.30
C LEU A 298 9.13 2.29 -15.30
N TYR A 299 8.44 1.38 -14.58
CA TYR A 299 8.79 -0.05 -14.64
C TYR A 299 8.72 -0.62 -16.04
N SER A 300 7.81 -0.15 -16.90
CA SER A 300 7.72 -0.61 -18.30
C SER A 300 8.98 -0.25 -19.11
N LEU A 301 9.63 0.87 -18.78
CA LEU A 301 10.83 1.38 -19.47
C LEU A 301 12.13 0.75 -18.96
N ALA A 302 12.12 0.15 -17.80
CA ALA A 302 13.30 -0.43 -17.17
C ALA A 302 13.70 -1.75 -17.82
N ASP A 303 15.00 -2.00 -17.92
CA ASP A 303 15.56 -3.31 -18.33
C ASP A 303 15.86 -4.18 -17.08
N ALA A 304 16.19 -3.55 -15.97
CA ALA A 304 16.33 -4.16 -14.65
C ALA A 304 15.66 -3.30 -13.58
N VAL A 305 15.17 -3.93 -12.50
CA VAL A 305 14.45 -3.22 -11.44
C VAL A 305 14.99 -3.64 -10.07
N LEU A 306 15.32 -2.66 -9.25
CA LEU A 306 15.55 -2.80 -7.81
C LEU A 306 14.42 -2.11 -7.05
N ILE A 307 13.77 -2.81 -6.12
CA ILE A 307 12.80 -2.21 -5.21
C ILE A 307 13.46 -1.94 -3.85
N GLY A 308 13.38 -0.68 -3.43
CA GLY A 308 14.00 -0.19 -2.20
C GLY A 308 13.35 -0.67 -0.91
N GLY A 309 13.94 -0.27 0.22
CA GLY A 309 13.53 -0.61 1.58
C GLY A 309 14.05 -1.94 2.08
N GLY A 310 14.55 -2.80 1.20
CA GLY A 310 15.01 -4.14 1.55
C GLY A 310 16.29 -4.17 2.38
N TRP A 311 17.08 -3.11 2.42
CA TRP A 311 18.21 -2.96 3.34
C TRP A 311 17.85 -2.28 4.67
N ASP A 312 16.62 -1.76 4.77
CA ASP A 312 16.09 -1.20 6.01
C ASP A 312 15.18 -2.22 6.72
N LYS A 313 13.88 -1.92 6.79
CA LYS A 313 12.92 -2.74 7.56
C LYS A 313 12.28 -3.85 6.72
N SER A 314 11.96 -3.55 5.48
CA SER A 314 11.31 -4.47 4.52
C SER A 314 11.27 -3.83 3.15
N THR A 315 11.39 -4.64 2.09
CA THR A 315 11.20 -4.17 0.72
C THR A 315 9.81 -3.57 0.53
N HIS A 316 9.70 -2.62 -0.40
CA HIS A 316 8.41 -2.04 -0.82
C HIS A 316 7.64 -2.99 -1.74
N ASN A 317 6.55 -2.49 -2.35
CA ASN A 317 5.67 -3.29 -3.21
C ASN A 317 6.40 -3.73 -4.49
N VAL A 318 6.63 -5.02 -4.66
CA VAL A 318 7.30 -5.60 -5.84
C VAL A 318 6.31 -5.93 -6.96
N LEU A 319 5.01 -6.06 -6.64
CA LEU A 319 4.01 -6.56 -7.58
C LEU A 319 3.80 -5.63 -8.78
N GLU A 320 3.99 -4.32 -8.60
CA GLU A 320 3.84 -3.35 -9.68
C GLU A 320 4.88 -3.58 -10.79
N ALA A 321 6.14 -3.83 -10.41
CA ALA A 321 7.21 -4.15 -11.35
C ALA A 321 7.03 -5.55 -11.96
N THR A 322 6.61 -6.52 -11.14
CA THR A 322 6.28 -7.89 -11.60
C THR A 322 5.16 -7.86 -12.65
N ALA A 323 4.14 -7.03 -12.44
CA ALA A 323 3.04 -6.82 -13.39
C ALA A 323 3.50 -6.29 -14.75
N GLN A 324 4.61 -5.54 -14.78
CA GLN A 324 5.23 -5.03 -16.01
C GLN A 324 6.23 -6.03 -16.64
N GLY A 325 6.20 -7.29 -16.22
CA GLY A 325 7.05 -8.34 -16.78
C GLY A 325 8.53 -8.23 -16.36
N LYS A 326 8.79 -7.73 -15.14
CA LYS A 326 10.16 -7.59 -14.64
C LYS A 326 10.51 -8.68 -13.63
N VAL A 327 11.71 -9.21 -13.73
CA VAL A 327 12.38 -9.90 -12.63
C VAL A 327 12.91 -8.82 -11.69
N VAL A 328 12.48 -8.85 -10.44
CA VAL A 328 12.73 -7.76 -9.49
C VAL A 328 13.86 -8.12 -8.55
N ALA A 329 14.86 -7.24 -8.40
CA ALA A 329 15.83 -7.31 -7.31
C ALA A 329 15.33 -6.59 -6.05
N CYS A 330 15.75 -7.06 -4.89
CA CYS A 330 15.49 -6.39 -3.61
C CYS A 330 16.61 -6.66 -2.61
N GLY A 331 16.67 -5.89 -1.51
CA GLY A 331 17.59 -6.18 -0.41
C GLY A 331 17.17 -7.41 0.43
N PRO A 332 17.95 -7.78 1.45
CA PRO A 332 17.80 -9.03 2.21
C PRO A 332 16.52 -9.10 3.07
N ASN A 333 15.89 -7.98 3.41
CA ASN A 333 14.71 -7.93 4.30
C ASN A 333 13.39 -7.99 3.51
N TRP A 334 13.16 -9.06 2.78
CA TRP A 334 11.95 -9.27 1.95
C TRP A 334 10.88 -10.17 2.60
N GLN A 335 11.25 -10.99 3.61
CA GLN A 335 10.44 -12.08 4.15
C GLN A 335 9.17 -11.64 4.89
N ARG A 336 9.08 -10.34 5.23
CA ARG A 336 7.93 -9.79 5.98
C ARG A 336 6.64 -9.68 5.15
N ILE A 337 6.78 -9.78 3.84
CA ILE A 337 5.68 -9.65 2.87
C ILE A 337 5.37 -11.05 2.37
N ALA A 338 4.15 -11.50 2.60
CA ALA A 338 3.75 -12.90 2.33
C ALA A 338 3.93 -13.28 0.85
N GLU A 339 3.49 -12.41 -0.05
CA GLU A 339 3.60 -12.61 -1.50
C GLU A 339 5.04 -12.75 -2.01
N ASN A 340 6.02 -12.21 -1.29
CA ASN A 340 7.43 -12.30 -1.70
C ASN A 340 7.98 -13.73 -1.59
N HIS A 341 7.43 -14.57 -0.72
CA HIS A 341 7.89 -15.96 -0.58
C HIS A 341 7.68 -16.77 -1.86
N ASP A 342 6.51 -16.64 -2.49
CA ASP A 342 6.23 -17.30 -3.76
C ASP A 342 7.09 -16.71 -4.88
N LEU A 343 7.26 -15.38 -4.92
CA LEU A 343 8.07 -14.70 -5.93
C LEU A 343 9.55 -15.10 -5.85
N VAL A 344 10.10 -15.25 -4.65
CA VAL A 344 11.50 -15.73 -4.46
C VAL A 344 11.61 -17.19 -4.85
N LYS A 345 10.69 -18.05 -4.43
CA LYS A 345 10.66 -19.48 -4.75
C LYS A 345 10.64 -19.72 -6.26
N ASP A 346 9.85 -18.94 -7.00
CA ASP A 346 9.70 -19.08 -8.44
C ASP A 346 10.74 -18.25 -9.23
N GLY A 347 11.67 -17.58 -8.53
CA GLY A 347 12.77 -16.80 -9.11
C GLY A 347 12.37 -15.46 -9.71
N PHE A 348 11.18 -14.95 -9.41
CA PHE A 348 10.68 -13.66 -9.90
C PHE A 348 11.12 -12.48 -9.04
N LEU A 349 11.45 -12.74 -7.77
CA LEU A 349 12.09 -11.79 -6.86
C LEU A 349 13.50 -12.31 -6.51
N TYR A 350 14.50 -11.47 -6.70
CA TYR A 350 15.92 -11.82 -6.53
C TYR A 350 16.54 -11.05 -5.34
N PRO A 351 16.69 -11.68 -4.17
CA PRO A 351 17.30 -11.03 -3.02
C PRO A 351 18.80 -10.79 -3.25
N ILE A 352 19.25 -9.57 -3.03
CA ILE A 352 20.66 -9.15 -3.12
C ILE A 352 21.25 -9.08 -1.72
N GLU A 353 22.18 -9.98 -1.42
CA GLU A 353 22.87 -10.08 -0.12
C GLU A 353 24.37 -9.82 -0.23
N SER A 354 24.90 -9.76 -1.47
CA SER A 354 26.33 -9.60 -1.75
C SER A 354 26.58 -9.05 -3.14
N SER A 355 27.84 -8.62 -3.40
CA SER A 355 28.28 -8.23 -4.75
C SER A 355 28.19 -9.38 -5.75
N LEU A 356 28.31 -10.63 -5.32
CA LEU A 356 28.11 -11.79 -6.19
C LEU A 356 26.65 -11.89 -6.65
N HIS A 357 25.67 -11.65 -5.76
CA HIS A 357 24.25 -11.62 -6.12
C HIS A 357 23.97 -10.48 -7.11
N TRP A 358 24.55 -9.29 -6.91
CA TRP A 358 24.49 -8.19 -7.88
C TRP A 358 24.99 -8.62 -9.26
N ASN A 359 26.20 -9.18 -9.34
CA ASN A 359 26.78 -9.57 -10.61
C ASN A 359 25.93 -10.63 -11.31
N ASN A 360 25.46 -11.65 -10.58
CA ASN A 360 24.61 -12.69 -11.14
C ASN A 360 23.28 -12.13 -11.68
N TYR A 361 22.68 -11.14 -11.00
CA TYR A 361 21.47 -10.50 -11.46
C TYR A 361 21.73 -9.64 -12.72
N LEU A 362 22.73 -8.76 -12.67
CA LEU A 362 23.03 -7.80 -13.76
C LEU A 362 23.53 -8.47 -15.04
N LEU A 363 24.30 -9.55 -14.94
CA LEU A 363 24.80 -10.31 -16.11
C LEU A 363 23.66 -10.97 -16.91
N ARG A 364 22.52 -11.20 -16.30
CA ARG A 364 21.36 -11.81 -16.96
C ARG A 364 20.48 -10.80 -17.70
N VAL A 365 20.61 -9.52 -17.35
CA VAL A 365 19.77 -8.44 -17.94
C VAL A 365 19.97 -8.40 -19.46
N GLY A 366 18.85 -8.45 -20.20
CA GLY A 366 18.82 -8.45 -21.66
C GLY A 366 18.99 -9.82 -22.31
N THR A 367 19.24 -10.90 -21.55
CA THR A 367 19.21 -12.26 -22.11
C THR A 367 17.78 -12.73 -22.35
N ASP A 368 17.58 -13.57 -23.36
CA ASP A 368 16.26 -14.14 -23.67
C ASP A 368 15.66 -14.89 -22.46
N GLU A 369 16.50 -15.58 -21.69
CA GLU A 369 16.07 -16.28 -20.47
C GLU A 369 15.52 -15.30 -19.42
N PHE A 370 16.19 -14.16 -19.21
CA PHE A 370 15.78 -13.15 -18.24
C PHE A 370 14.48 -12.47 -18.66
N ILE A 371 14.35 -12.16 -19.96
CA ILE A 371 13.13 -11.59 -20.54
C ILE A 371 11.97 -12.58 -20.38
N GLN A 372 12.18 -13.87 -20.72
CA GLN A 372 11.16 -14.89 -20.57
C GLN A 372 10.76 -15.12 -19.11
N GLN A 373 11.71 -15.04 -18.19
CA GLN A 373 11.43 -15.12 -16.74
C GLN A 373 10.55 -13.95 -16.28
N GLY A 374 10.78 -12.74 -16.78
CA GLY A 374 9.92 -11.58 -16.53
C GLY A 374 8.49 -11.77 -17.05
N MET A 375 8.34 -12.30 -18.27
CA MET A 375 7.03 -12.65 -18.84
C MET A 375 6.31 -13.71 -17.99
N ASN A 376 7.03 -14.71 -17.50
CA ASN A 376 6.47 -15.73 -16.63
C ASN A 376 6.03 -15.15 -15.29
N ALA A 377 6.80 -14.20 -14.73
CA ALA A 377 6.46 -13.46 -13.51
C ALA A 377 5.15 -12.66 -13.68
N GLN A 378 5.01 -11.97 -14.81
CA GLN A 378 3.77 -11.27 -15.16
C GLN A 378 2.59 -12.24 -15.28
N ALA A 379 2.76 -13.34 -16.02
CA ALA A 379 1.70 -14.34 -16.19
C ALA A 379 1.28 -14.96 -14.85
N TRP A 380 2.25 -15.27 -13.98
CA TRP A 380 1.99 -15.75 -12.63
C TRP A 380 1.17 -14.74 -11.81
N MET A 381 1.59 -13.47 -11.80
CA MET A 381 0.91 -12.40 -11.07
C MET A 381 -0.51 -12.19 -11.57
N LEU A 382 -0.72 -12.20 -12.91
CA LEU A 382 -2.04 -12.02 -13.51
C LEU A 382 -3.02 -13.17 -13.18
N LYS A 383 -2.54 -14.37 -12.91
CA LYS A 383 -3.36 -15.51 -12.44
C LYS A 383 -3.89 -15.31 -11.01
N GLN A 384 -3.25 -14.47 -10.20
CA GLN A 384 -3.66 -14.22 -8.82
C GLN A 384 -4.81 -13.21 -8.68
N ARG A 385 -5.29 -12.64 -9.79
CA ARG A 385 -6.38 -11.65 -9.82
C ARG A 385 -7.74 -12.25 -9.45
N GLY A 386 -8.70 -11.38 -9.22
CA GLY A 386 -10.11 -11.72 -8.98
C GLY A 386 -10.54 -11.56 -7.53
N ALA A 387 -9.64 -11.10 -6.65
CA ALA A 387 -10.00 -10.80 -5.26
C ALA A 387 -10.97 -9.62 -5.16
N SER A 388 -10.76 -8.57 -5.97
CA SER A 388 -11.63 -7.39 -5.95
C SER A 388 -13.06 -7.72 -6.31
N GLU A 389 -13.28 -8.53 -7.35
CA GLU A 389 -14.62 -8.97 -7.77
C GLU A 389 -15.32 -9.78 -6.67
N LYS A 390 -14.62 -10.75 -6.05
CA LYS A 390 -15.15 -11.52 -4.92
C LYS A 390 -15.54 -10.64 -3.75
N ILE A 391 -14.70 -9.65 -3.42
CA ILE A 391 -14.97 -8.73 -2.31
C ILE A 391 -16.17 -7.85 -2.65
N VAL A 392 -16.27 -7.30 -3.86
CA VAL A 392 -17.44 -6.49 -4.27
C VAL A 392 -18.73 -7.29 -4.11
N LYS A 393 -18.75 -8.55 -4.53
CA LYS A 393 -19.89 -9.44 -4.33
C LYS A 393 -20.27 -9.57 -2.85
N VAL A 394 -19.30 -9.76 -1.96
CA VAL A 394 -19.52 -9.80 -0.51
C VAL A 394 -20.08 -8.46 0.02
N LEU A 395 -19.60 -7.33 -0.51
CA LEU A 395 -20.13 -6.02 -0.14
C LEU A 395 -21.61 -5.86 -0.57
N GLU A 396 -21.96 -6.33 -1.76
CA GLU A 396 -23.32 -6.31 -2.29
C GLU A 396 -24.27 -7.18 -1.45
N GLU A 397 -23.83 -8.39 -1.09
CA GLU A 397 -24.57 -9.30 -0.21
C GLU A 397 -24.78 -8.68 1.20
N ALA A 398 -23.76 -8.00 1.73
CA ALA A 398 -23.83 -7.37 3.06
C ALA A 398 -24.85 -6.24 3.13
N VAL A 399 -25.16 -5.55 2.03
CA VAL A 399 -26.15 -4.44 2.01
C VAL A 399 -27.55 -4.86 1.60
N GLN A 400 -27.73 -6.12 1.18
CA GLN A 400 -29.05 -6.69 0.91
C GLN A 400 -29.70 -7.28 2.16
N LEU A 401 -28.93 -7.47 3.24
CA LEU A 401 -29.37 -7.94 4.54
C LEU A 401 -29.85 -6.76 5.42
#